data_807e09db4d3e68cde9b53d1dff9f0ccd
#
_entry.id   807e09db4d3e68cde9b53d1dff9f0ccd
#
_cell.length_a   1.000
_cell.length_b   1.000
_cell.length_c   1.000
_cell.angle_alpha   90.00
_cell.angle_beta   90.00
_cell.angle_gamma   90.00
#
_symmetry.space_group_name_H-M   'P 1'
#
loop_
_entity.id
_entity.type
_entity.pdbx_description
1 polymer ?
#
loop_
_entity_poly.entity_id
_entity_poly.type
_entity_poly.pdbx_seq_one_letter_code
_entity_poly.pdbx_strand_id
1 'polypeptide(L)'
;MHNEKTTIFIDGSSGTAGLRIYDRLAQREDIDLLTLPPELHHDIKAQRELINRADIAFLCLPDAAAITAADLVENPDTVVLDTSTAHRTAPGWTYGFPELSPEREAAIRTAKRIAVPGCHASGFIVLVYPLVEAGILPPDALLTCYSLTGYSGGGKKMIAQYEGADKGEELFSPRQYGLTQQHKHLKEIVAVCGLAQEPIFSPIVDDYYSGMEVMVPLFTHLLKGTPSAQDVWQALAAHYEGSPIVRVLPFGEDKSGFVAANAMSGYDDMEILVTGNDQRVVVTALFDNLGKGASGAAIQNMNIMLGLDPTTGLQITK
;
A
#
# COMPACT_ATOMS: atom_id res chain seq x y z
N MET A 1 2.46 -10.28 35.58
CA MET A 1 2.00 -10.97 34.37
C MET A 1 3.17 -10.91 33.41
N HIS A 2 3.81 -12.06 33.07
CA HIS A 2 4.79 -12.09 31.99
C HIS A 2 4.01 -11.79 30.70
N ASN A 3 4.21 -10.59 30.14
CA ASN A 3 3.79 -10.33 28.77
C ASN A 3 4.68 -11.21 27.90
N GLU A 4 4.17 -12.34 27.43
CA GLU A 4 4.85 -13.09 26.37
C GLU A 4 4.95 -12.17 25.15
N LYS A 5 6.17 -12.04 24.62
CA LYS A 5 6.41 -11.23 23.43
C LYS A 5 5.76 -11.92 22.23
N THR A 6 5.23 -11.13 21.31
CA THR A 6 4.73 -11.66 20.04
C THR A 6 5.91 -12.12 19.18
N THR A 7 5.90 -13.38 18.79
CA THR A 7 6.94 -13.98 17.96
C THR A 7 6.66 -13.74 16.48
N ILE A 8 7.57 -13.07 15.78
CA ILE A 8 7.39 -12.68 14.38
C ILE A 8 8.50 -13.25 13.52
N PHE A 9 8.12 -13.89 12.41
CA PHE A 9 9.03 -14.30 11.36
C PHE A 9 8.88 -13.42 10.12
N ILE A 10 9.99 -12.96 9.53
CA ILE A 10 10.00 -12.16 8.31
C ILE A 10 10.74 -12.96 7.23
N ASP A 11 9.98 -13.61 6.35
CA ASP A 11 10.52 -14.28 5.18
C ASP A 11 10.82 -13.24 4.08
N GLY A 12 12.05 -13.22 3.58
CA GLY A 12 12.51 -12.17 2.67
C GLY A 12 12.96 -10.88 3.37
N SER A 13 13.40 -10.94 4.62
CA SER A 13 13.90 -9.81 5.41
C SER A 13 15.01 -9.01 4.75
N SER A 14 15.73 -9.58 3.80
CA SER A 14 16.76 -8.87 3.02
C SER A 14 16.20 -8.02 1.86
N GLY A 15 14.93 -8.19 1.46
CA GLY A 15 14.26 -7.37 0.44
C GLY A 15 13.96 -5.95 0.93
N THR A 16 13.60 -5.02 0.03
CA THR A 16 13.37 -3.60 0.39
C THR A 16 12.25 -3.44 1.42
N ALA A 17 11.10 -4.08 1.22
CA ALA A 17 9.99 -4.04 2.17
C ALA A 17 10.30 -4.82 3.45
N GLY A 18 10.86 -6.03 3.33
CA GLY A 18 11.19 -6.89 4.46
C GLY A 18 12.24 -6.29 5.38
N LEU A 19 13.28 -5.66 4.83
CA LEU A 19 14.30 -4.96 5.61
C LEU A 19 13.68 -3.81 6.40
N ARG A 20 12.81 -3.00 5.78
CA ARG A 20 12.17 -1.88 6.46
C ARG A 20 11.19 -2.34 7.56
N ILE A 21 10.50 -3.47 7.36
CA ILE A 21 9.71 -4.10 8.42
C ILE A 21 10.62 -4.56 9.56
N TYR A 22 11.71 -5.27 9.22
CA TYR A 22 12.67 -5.75 10.22
C TYR A 22 13.24 -4.63 11.06
N ASP A 23 13.76 -3.55 10.45
CA ASP A 23 14.38 -2.43 11.15
C ASP A 23 13.42 -1.75 12.14
N ARG A 24 12.13 -1.67 11.80
CA ARG A 24 11.10 -1.09 12.67
C ARG A 24 10.71 -2.02 13.81
N LEU A 25 10.52 -3.30 13.52
CA LEU A 25 10.10 -4.28 14.53
C LEU A 25 11.24 -4.62 15.49
N ALA A 26 12.49 -4.57 15.06
CA ALA A 26 13.67 -4.78 15.91
C ALA A 26 13.81 -3.74 17.04
N GLN A 27 13.14 -2.59 16.91
CA GLN A 27 13.13 -1.54 17.93
C GLN A 27 12.00 -1.70 18.97
N ARG A 28 11.11 -2.69 18.80
CA ARG A 28 9.96 -2.92 19.64
C ARG A 28 10.28 -3.93 20.75
N GLU A 29 10.01 -3.55 21.99
CA GLU A 29 10.27 -4.40 23.16
C GLU A 29 9.24 -5.53 23.35
N ASP A 30 8.05 -5.39 22.75
CA ASP A 30 6.94 -6.34 22.79
C ASP A 30 7.03 -7.44 21.72
N ILE A 31 8.09 -7.42 20.88
CA ILE A 31 8.29 -8.34 19.76
C ILE A 31 9.55 -9.18 19.96
N ASP A 32 9.47 -10.44 19.53
CA ASP A 32 10.60 -11.37 19.38
C ASP A 32 10.73 -11.76 17.90
N LEU A 33 11.85 -11.35 17.25
CA LEU A 33 12.07 -11.57 15.82
C LEU A 33 12.81 -12.89 15.57
N LEU A 34 12.16 -13.76 14.81
CA LEU A 34 12.79 -14.96 14.25
C LEU A 34 13.45 -14.62 12.91
N THR A 35 14.70 -15.03 12.74
CA THR A 35 15.46 -14.81 11.52
C THR A 35 16.07 -16.09 10.99
N LEU A 36 16.12 -16.24 9.66
CA LEU A 36 16.90 -17.28 9.01
C LEU A 36 18.31 -16.78 8.74
N PRO A 37 19.35 -17.57 9.05
CA PRO A 37 20.70 -17.31 8.56
C PRO A 37 20.72 -17.25 7.02
N PRO A 38 21.55 -16.41 6.40
CA PRO A 38 21.58 -16.23 4.95
C PRO A 38 21.70 -17.52 4.14
N GLU A 39 22.45 -18.49 4.65
CA GLU A 39 22.65 -19.80 4.05
C GLU A 39 21.39 -20.67 4.03
N LEU A 40 20.40 -20.38 4.87
CA LEU A 40 19.14 -21.13 4.96
C LEU A 40 17.96 -20.41 4.30
N HIS A 41 18.14 -19.25 3.67
CA HIS A 41 17.05 -18.49 3.06
C HIS A 41 16.27 -19.26 1.96
N HIS A 42 16.85 -20.34 1.40
CA HIS A 42 16.21 -21.20 0.40
C HIS A 42 15.93 -22.61 0.94
N ASP A 43 16.15 -22.85 2.23
CA ASP A 43 15.84 -24.13 2.86
C ASP A 43 14.38 -24.17 3.30
N ILE A 44 13.58 -24.92 2.53
CA ILE A 44 12.13 -25.06 2.76
C ILE A 44 11.82 -25.64 4.15
N LYS A 45 12.69 -26.51 4.70
CA LYS A 45 12.47 -27.08 6.03
C LYS A 45 12.67 -26.04 7.11
N ALA A 46 13.74 -25.24 7.00
CA ALA A 46 14.00 -24.16 7.92
C ALA A 46 12.91 -23.06 7.85
N GLN A 47 12.45 -22.72 6.63
CA GLN A 47 11.31 -21.79 6.44
C GLN A 47 10.05 -22.33 7.12
N ARG A 48 9.67 -23.60 6.86
CA ARG A 48 8.51 -24.26 7.47
C ARG A 48 8.58 -24.22 9.00
N GLU A 49 9.74 -24.54 9.57
CA GLU A 49 9.92 -24.51 11.02
C GLU A 49 9.64 -23.13 11.60
N LEU A 50 10.25 -22.08 11.04
CA LEU A 50 10.09 -20.72 11.57
C LEU A 50 8.70 -20.15 11.33
N ILE A 51 8.08 -20.40 10.16
CA ILE A 51 6.71 -19.97 9.89
C ILE A 51 5.75 -20.56 10.94
N ASN A 52 5.88 -21.84 11.28
CA ASN A 52 4.97 -22.53 12.19
C ASN A 52 5.27 -22.29 13.68
N ARG A 53 6.42 -21.71 14.01
CA ARG A 53 6.78 -21.25 15.36
C ARG A 53 6.35 -19.81 15.62
N ALA A 54 6.14 -19.03 14.57
CA ALA A 54 5.78 -17.63 14.70
C ALA A 54 4.27 -17.47 14.99
N ASP A 55 3.93 -16.49 15.82
CA ASP A 55 2.56 -15.99 15.95
C ASP A 55 2.15 -15.28 14.66
N ILE A 56 3.09 -14.54 14.06
CA ILE A 56 2.89 -13.77 12.84
C ILE A 56 4.05 -14.01 11.86
N ALA A 57 3.74 -14.35 10.60
CA ALA A 57 4.69 -14.47 9.52
C ALA A 57 4.45 -13.39 8.45
N PHE A 58 5.45 -12.56 8.18
CA PHE A 58 5.46 -11.66 7.02
C PHE A 58 6.11 -12.37 5.84
N LEU A 59 5.42 -12.41 4.70
CA LEU A 59 5.95 -12.89 3.43
C LEU A 59 6.33 -11.69 2.56
N CYS A 60 7.62 -11.39 2.52
CA CYS A 60 8.20 -10.29 1.71
C CYS A 60 8.93 -10.87 0.50
N LEU A 61 8.24 -11.73 -0.24
CA LEU A 61 8.78 -12.62 -1.27
C LEU A 61 8.20 -12.28 -2.65
N PRO A 62 8.85 -12.70 -3.75
CA PRO A 62 8.20 -12.76 -5.06
C PRO A 62 6.98 -13.69 -5.06
N ASP A 63 6.00 -13.42 -5.94
CA ASP A 63 4.67 -14.06 -5.94
C ASP A 63 4.74 -15.61 -5.84
N ALA A 64 5.55 -16.26 -6.68
CA ALA A 64 5.68 -17.74 -6.66
C ALA A 64 6.23 -18.27 -5.33
N ALA A 65 7.20 -17.57 -4.73
CA ALA A 65 7.76 -17.95 -3.44
C ALA A 65 6.77 -17.67 -2.29
N ALA A 66 6.00 -16.60 -2.37
CA ALA A 66 4.95 -16.27 -1.40
C ALA A 66 3.84 -17.33 -1.37
N ILE A 67 3.42 -17.84 -2.55
CA ILE A 67 2.47 -18.95 -2.66
C ILE A 67 3.03 -20.19 -1.96
N THR A 68 4.28 -20.57 -2.29
CA THR A 68 4.91 -21.73 -1.66
C THR A 68 5.03 -21.58 -0.15
N ALA A 69 5.45 -20.39 0.33
CA ALA A 69 5.59 -20.12 1.76
C ALA A 69 4.24 -20.17 2.50
N ALA A 70 3.17 -19.65 1.88
CA ALA A 70 1.82 -19.72 2.44
C ALA A 70 1.33 -21.18 2.61
N ASP A 71 1.71 -22.08 1.68
CA ASP A 71 1.39 -23.50 1.73
C ASP A 71 2.19 -24.27 2.82
N LEU A 72 3.28 -23.69 3.34
CA LEU A 72 4.04 -24.27 4.45
C LEU A 72 3.39 -24.07 5.82
N VAL A 73 2.34 -23.28 5.92
CA VAL A 73 1.67 -22.96 7.20
C VAL A 73 0.79 -24.12 7.62
N GLU A 74 1.21 -24.84 8.64
CA GLU A 74 0.50 -25.97 9.26
C GLU A 74 -0.14 -25.59 10.59
N ASN A 75 0.46 -24.63 11.32
CA ASN A 75 -0.08 -24.12 12.57
C ASN A 75 -1.29 -23.20 12.30
N PRO A 76 -2.52 -23.58 12.74
CA PRO A 76 -3.72 -22.78 12.49
C PRO A 76 -3.73 -21.42 13.21
N ASP A 77 -2.88 -21.27 14.23
CA ASP A 77 -2.80 -20.03 15.00
C ASP A 77 -1.87 -19.01 14.36
N THR A 78 -0.93 -19.43 13.52
CA THR A 78 -0.04 -18.52 12.80
C THR A 78 -0.82 -17.64 11.83
N VAL A 79 -0.67 -16.34 11.98
CA VAL A 79 -1.20 -15.34 11.06
C VAL A 79 -0.17 -15.01 9.99
N VAL A 80 -0.62 -14.85 8.76
CA VAL A 80 0.24 -14.53 7.61
C VAL A 80 -0.14 -13.18 7.02
N LEU A 81 0.86 -12.29 6.89
CA LEU A 81 0.75 -11.04 6.14
C LEU A 81 1.62 -11.15 4.87
N ASP A 82 1.00 -11.18 3.71
CA ASP A 82 1.70 -11.27 2.43
C ASP A 82 1.79 -9.92 1.74
N THR A 83 3.01 -9.48 1.43
CA THR A 83 3.27 -8.22 0.72
C THR A 83 3.35 -8.39 -0.80
N SER A 84 3.31 -9.64 -1.30
CA SER A 84 3.31 -9.94 -2.73
C SER A 84 1.98 -9.61 -3.40
N THR A 85 1.90 -9.77 -4.72
CA THR A 85 0.64 -9.61 -5.46
C THR A 85 -0.19 -10.89 -5.51
N ALA A 86 0.38 -12.03 -5.07
CA ALA A 86 -0.21 -13.35 -5.25
C ALA A 86 -1.60 -13.50 -4.62
N HIS A 87 -1.81 -12.90 -3.46
CA HIS A 87 -2.99 -13.17 -2.65
C HIS A 87 -3.98 -12.00 -2.53
N ARG A 88 -3.73 -10.85 -3.15
CA ARG A 88 -4.53 -9.63 -2.98
C ARG A 88 -5.98 -9.77 -3.43
N THR A 89 -6.26 -10.70 -4.35
CA THR A 89 -7.62 -11.02 -4.83
C THR A 89 -7.95 -12.50 -4.65
N ALA A 90 -7.13 -13.25 -3.90
CA ALA A 90 -7.31 -14.69 -3.71
C ALA A 90 -8.41 -14.96 -2.67
N PRO A 91 -9.26 -15.98 -2.87
CA PRO A 91 -10.22 -16.41 -1.88
C PRO A 91 -9.54 -16.80 -0.56
N GLY A 92 -10.16 -16.47 0.57
CA GLY A 92 -9.63 -16.79 1.91
C GLY A 92 -8.59 -15.80 2.42
N TRP A 93 -8.23 -14.77 1.63
CA TRP A 93 -7.34 -13.70 2.04
C TRP A 93 -8.11 -12.40 2.26
N THR A 94 -7.85 -11.74 3.39
CA THR A 94 -8.40 -10.42 3.69
C THR A 94 -7.50 -9.34 3.10
N TYR A 95 -8.08 -8.42 2.34
CA TYR A 95 -7.34 -7.28 1.79
C TYR A 95 -7.04 -6.26 2.88
N GLY A 96 -5.77 -5.99 3.13
CA GLY A 96 -5.26 -5.24 4.28
C GLY A 96 -5.31 -3.73 4.14
N PHE A 97 -6.48 -3.16 3.85
CA PHE A 97 -6.70 -1.72 3.78
C PHE A 97 -7.86 -1.32 4.72
N PRO A 98 -7.58 -1.10 6.02
CA PRO A 98 -8.62 -0.91 7.04
C PRO A 98 -9.46 0.34 6.84
N GLU A 99 -8.91 1.42 6.26
CA GLU A 99 -9.58 2.71 6.10
C GLU A 99 -10.71 2.71 5.08
N LEU A 100 -10.85 1.63 4.30
CA LEU A 100 -11.92 1.55 3.29
C LEU A 100 -13.30 1.37 3.91
N SER A 101 -13.43 0.65 5.01
CA SER A 101 -14.67 0.61 5.79
C SER A 101 -14.46 -0.01 7.17
N PRO A 102 -15.37 0.23 8.14
CA PRO A 102 -15.34 -0.42 9.46
C PRO A 102 -15.39 -1.96 9.38
N GLU A 103 -16.11 -2.52 8.39
CA GLU A 103 -16.21 -3.96 8.19
C GLU A 103 -14.88 -4.56 7.73
N ARG A 104 -14.11 -3.82 6.91
CA ARG A 104 -12.76 -4.24 6.49
C ARG A 104 -11.78 -4.23 7.65
N GLU A 105 -11.80 -3.20 8.49
CA GLU A 105 -10.98 -3.18 9.69
C GLU A 105 -11.35 -4.35 10.64
N ALA A 106 -12.65 -4.58 10.87
CA ALA A 106 -13.12 -5.70 11.68
C ALA A 106 -12.70 -7.06 11.10
N ALA A 107 -12.72 -7.22 9.77
CA ALA A 107 -12.25 -8.43 9.10
C ALA A 107 -10.74 -8.64 9.30
N ILE A 108 -9.92 -7.57 9.19
CA ILE A 108 -8.48 -7.63 9.44
C ILE A 108 -8.19 -8.08 10.87
N ARG A 109 -8.93 -7.55 11.84
CA ARG A 109 -8.76 -7.85 13.28
C ARG A 109 -8.82 -9.34 13.60
N THR A 110 -9.56 -10.12 12.83
CA THR A 110 -9.79 -11.56 13.06
C THR A 110 -9.19 -12.45 11.97
N ALA A 111 -8.59 -11.86 10.94
CA ALA A 111 -8.06 -12.60 9.80
C ALA A 111 -6.83 -13.44 10.18
N LYS A 112 -6.71 -14.62 9.57
CA LYS A 112 -5.49 -15.45 9.62
C LYS A 112 -4.61 -15.27 8.38
N ARG A 113 -5.15 -14.66 7.32
CA ARG A 113 -4.46 -14.42 6.05
C ARG A 113 -4.77 -13.01 5.59
N ILE A 114 -3.77 -12.16 5.53
CA ILE A 114 -3.90 -10.75 5.13
C ILE A 114 -3.01 -10.48 3.94
N ALA A 115 -3.58 -9.99 2.86
CA ALA A 115 -2.86 -9.51 1.70
C ALA A 115 -2.64 -7.99 1.80
N VAL A 116 -1.38 -7.60 1.92
CA VAL A 116 -0.99 -6.18 2.02
C VAL A 116 -1.14 -5.51 0.65
N PRO A 117 -1.79 -4.35 0.56
CA PRO A 117 -2.01 -3.63 -0.69
C PRO A 117 -0.73 -3.30 -1.45
N GLY A 118 -0.81 -3.21 -2.78
CA GLY A 118 0.26 -2.69 -3.61
C GLY A 118 0.33 -1.17 -3.60
N CYS A 119 1.53 -0.60 -3.70
CA CYS A 119 1.71 0.84 -3.55
C CYS A 119 0.87 1.66 -4.53
N HIS A 120 0.94 1.40 -5.85
CA HIS A 120 0.11 2.12 -6.82
C HIS A 120 -1.40 1.88 -6.62
N ALA A 121 -1.76 0.65 -6.25
CA ALA A 121 -3.16 0.32 -5.98
C ALA A 121 -3.68 1.06 -4.74
N SER A 122 -2.87 1.17 -3.68
CA SER A 122 -3.24 1.94 -2.48
C SER A 122 -3.64 3.37 -2.82
N GLY A 123 -2.81 4.06 -3.63
CA GLY A 123 -3.10 5.43 -4.04
C GLY A 123 -4.34 5.57 -4.92
N PHE A 124 -4.60 4.61 -5.80
CA PHE A 124 -5.82 4.63 -6.62
C PHE A 124 -7.06 4.29 -5.78
N ILE A 125 -6.98 3.24 -4.99
CA ILE A 125 -8.12 2.74 -4.20
C ILE A 125 -8.58 3.76 -3.17
N VAL A 126 -7.65 4.45 -2.49
CA VAL A 126 -7.99 5.49 -1.51
C VAL A 126 -8.77 6.66 -2.11
N LEU A 127 -8.61 6.91 -3.41
CA LEU A 127 -9.30 7.99 -4.14
C LEU A 127 -10.65 7.52 -4.73
N VAL A 128 -10.69 6.31 -5.28
CA VAL A 128 -11.80 5.83 -6.10
C VAL A 128 -12.85 5.06 -5.29
N TYR A 129 -12.42 4.22 -4.37
CA TYR A 129 -13.34 3.41 -3.55
C TYR A 129 -14.40 4.26 -2.84
N PRO A 130 -14.07 5.37 -2.14
CA PRO A 130 -15.07 6.20 -1.47
C PRO A 130 -16.09 6.82 -2.42
N LEU A 131 -15.65 7.22 -3.60
CA LEU A 131 -16.51 7.84 -4.61
C LEU A 131 -17.49 6.83 -5.23
N VAL A 132 -17.06 5.58 -5.39
CA VAL A 132 -17.94 4.47 -5.83
C VAL A 132 -18.94 4.12 -4.72
N GLU A 133 -18.50 3.97 -3.48
CA GLU A 133 -19.35 3.71 -2.31
C GLU A 133 -20.41 4.81 -2.10
N ALA A 134 -20.02 6.07 -2.27
CA ALA A 134 -20.93 7.21 -2.21
C ALA A 134 -21.91 7.27 -3.42
N GLY A 135 -21.73 6.42 -4.41
CA GLY A 135 -22.52 6.41 -5.64
C GLY A 135 -22.29 7.65 -6.53
N ILE A 136 -21.22 8.38 -6.32
CA ILE A 136 -20.80 9.53 -7.14
C ILE A 136 -20.13 9.03 -8.42
N LEU A 137 -19.22 8.07 -8.30
CA LEU A 137 -18.53 7.46 -9.42
C LEU A 137 -19.23 6.16 -9.82
N PRO A 138 -19.77 6.05 -11.05
CA PRO A 138 -20.37 4.80 -11.51
C PRO A 138 -19.29 3.71 -11.67
N PRO A 139 -19.61 2.43 -11.34
CA PRO A 139 -18.64 1.34 -11.46
C PRO A 139 -18.11 1.09 -12.89
N ASP A 140 -18.83 1.51 -13.89
CA ASP A 140 -18.48 1.39 -15.31
C ASP A 140 -17.78 2.64 -15.88
N ALA A 141 -17.42 3.59 -15.01
CA ALA A 141 -16.69 4.80 -15.41
C ALA A 141 -15.37 4.46 -16.10
N LEU A 142 -15.07 5.18 -17.19
CA LEU A 142 -13.78 5.14 -17.88
C LEU A 142 -12.78 6.01 -17.13
N LEU A 143 -11.86 5.38 -16.45
CA LEU A 143 -10.89 6.06 -15.61
C LEU A 143 -9.49 6.05 -16.21
N THR A 144 -8.73 7.07 -15.90
CA THR A 144 -7.29 7.15 -16.11
C THR A 144 -6.58 7.39 -14.80
N CYS A 145 -5.37 6.86 -14.67
CA CYS A 145 -4.55 7.03 -13.48
C CYS A 145 -3.10 7.35 -13.88
N TYR A 146 -2.57 8.43 -13.38
CA TYR A 146 -1.14 8.73 -13.41
C TYR A 146 -0.57 8.46 -12.02
N SER A 147 0.54 7.75 -11.96
CA SER A 147 1.10 7.33 -10.68
C SER A 147 2.62 7.47 -10.69
N LEU A 148 3.12 8.54 -10.09
CA LEU A 148 4.55 8.81 -9.93
C LEU A 148 5.05 8.08 -8.70
N THR A 149 6.27 7.50 -8.79
CA THR A 149 6.90 6.78 -7.67
C THR A 149 8.41 6.97 -7.67
N GLY A 150 8.98 6.97 -6.46
CA GLY A 150 10.42 6.86 -6.30
C GLY A 150 10.95 5.48 -6.72
N TYR A 151 12.23 5.43 -7.07
CA TYR A 151 12.87 4.21 -7.61
C TYR A 151 12.99 3.06 -6.60
N SER A 152 12.85 3.30 -5.31
CA SER A 152 12.86 2.24 -4.29
C SER A 152 11.73 1.21 -4.49
N GLY A 153 10.63 1.60 -5.15
CA GLY A 153 9.52 0.72 -5.50
C GLY A 153 9.90 -0.44 -6.43
N GLY A 154 10.96 -0.29 -7.22
CA GLY A 154 11.51 -1.35 -8.09
C GLY A 154 12.48 -2.30 -7.37
N GLY A 155 12.66 -2.15 -6.04
CA GLY A 155 13.51 -3.00 -5.22
C GLY A 155 15.00 -2.80 -5.47
N LYS A 156 15.83 -3.68 -4.87
CA LYS A 156 17.29 -3.55 -4.87
C LYS A 156 17.92 -3.34 -6.25
N LYS A 157 17.39 -3.99 -7.27
CA LYS A 157 17.93 -3.87 -8.63
C LYS A 157 17.78 -2.45 -9.18
N MET A 158 16.62 -1.86 -9.00
CA MET A 158 16.35 -0.49 -9.46
C MET A 158 17.10 0.54 -8.62
N ILE A 159 17.15 0.35 -7.29
CA ILE A 159 17.96 1.19 -6.40
C ILE A 159 19.40 1.21 -6.87
N ALA A 160 20.02 0.05 -7.12
CA ALA A 160 21.38 -0.03 -7.61
C ALA A 160 21.60 0.67 -8.98
N GLN A 161 20.59 0.69 -9.86
CA GLN A 161 20.65 1.42 -11.13
C GLN A 161 20.66 2.94 -10.92
N TYR A 162 19.81 3.44 -10.01
CA TYR A 162 19.70 4.89 -9.77
C TYR A 162 20.82 5.46 -8.90
N GLU A 163 21.41 4.66 -8.01
CA GLU A 163 22.49 5.07 -7.10
C GLU A 163 23.90 4.68 -7.61
N GLY A 164 23.96 3.93 -8.70
CA GLY A 164 25.23 3.49 -9.29
C GLY A 164 26.04 4.63 -9.89
N ALA A 165 27.39 4.49 -9.87
CA ALA A 165 28.30 5.47 -10.44
C ALA A 165 28.11 5.65 -11.98
N ASP A 166 27.66 4.60 -12.66
CA ASP A 166 27.42 4.59 -14.11
C ASP A 166 25.95 4.83 -14.46
N LYS A 167 25.25 5.68 -13.69
CA LYS A 167 23.86 6.04 -13.92
C LYS A 167 23.67 6.65 -15.30
N GLY A 168 22.85 6.02 -16.14
CA GLY A 168 22.52 6.51 -17.49
C GLY A 168 21.73 7.82 -17.45
N GLU A 169 21.87 8.64 -18.53
CA GLU A 169 21.20 9.94 -18.61
C GLU A 169 19.66 9.84 -18.53
N GLU A 170 19.09 8.75 -19.05
CA GLU A 170 17.64 8.51 -18.99
C GLU A 170 17.10 8.34 -17.58
N LEU A 171 17.96 8.04 -16.58
CA LEU A 171 17.57 7.89 -15.18
C LEU A 171 17.41 9.22 -14.43
N PHE A 172 17.85 10.34 -15.03
CA PHE A 172 17.62 11.68 -14.49
C PHE A 172 16.26 12.28 -14.94
N SER A 173 15.43 11.50 -15.64
CA SER A 173 14.15 11.93 -16.17
C SER A 173 13.04 10.99 -15.69
N PRO A 174 11.81 11.48 -15.47
CA PRO A 174 10.66 10.64 -15.23
C PRO A 174 10.46 9.63 -16.36
N ARG A 175 10.27 8.35 -16.04
CA ARG A 175 10.12 7.29 -17.03
C ARG A 175 8.83 6.52 -16.81
N GLN A 176 7.93 6.57 -17.80
CA GLN A 176 6.75 5.72 -17.82
C GLN A 176 7.15 4.27 -18.07
N TYR A 177 6.53 3.36 -17.35
CA TYR A 177 6.66 1.91 -17.54
C TYR A 177 5.27 1.25 -17.60
N GLY A 178 5.19 -0.07 -17.66
CA GLY A 178 3.89 -0.75 -17.78
C GLY A 178 3.18 -0.43 -19.10
N LEU A 179 3.92 -0.19 -20.18
CA LEU A 179 3.43 0.33 -21.47
C LEU A 179 2.41 -0.59 -22.17
N THR A 180 2.37 -1.87 -21.77
CA THR A 180 1.40 -2.85 -22.30
C THR A 180 0.03 -2.76 -21.64
N GLN A 181 -0.16 -1.90 -20.66
CA GLN A 181 -1.39 -1.80 -19.84
C GLN A 181 -1.74 -3.11 -19.11
N GLN A 182 -0.74 -3.93 -18.79
CA GLN A 182 -0.90 -5.21 -18.05
C GLN A 182 -0.14 -5.18 -16.73
N HIS A 183 -0.39 -4.14 -15.94
CA HIS A 183 0.25 -4.02 -14.63
C HIS A 183 -0.45 -4.91 -13.59
N LYS A 184 0.35 -5.59 -12.76
CA LYS A 184 -0.13 -6.53 -11.74
C LYS A 184 -1.10 -5.93 -10.71
N HIS A 185 -1.07 -4.61 -10.48
CA HIS A 185 -1.98 -3.93 -9.56
C HIS A 185 -3.39 -3.69 -10.14
N LEU A 186 -3.61 -3.84 -11.45
CA LEU A 186 -4.91 -3.57 -12.06
C LEU A 186 -6.00 -4.50 -11.53
N LYS A 187 -5.67 -5.78 -11.31
CA LYS A 187 -6.63 -6.76 -10.77
C LYS A 187 -7.14 -6.39 -9.37
N GLU A 188 -6.23 -5.96 -8.48
CA GLU A 188 -6.64 -5.54 -7.13
C GLU A 188 -7.44 -4.24 -7.14
N ILE A 189 -7.08 -3.27 -8.00
CA ILE A 189 -7.82 -2.02 -8.21
C ILE A 189 -9.27 -2.31 -8.60
N VAL A 190 -9.48 -3.13 -9.63
CA VAL A 190 -10.82 -3.50 -10.11
C VAL A 190 -11.61 -4.23 -9.03
N ALA A 191 -11.01 -5.24 -8.41
CA ALA A 191 -11.70 -6.07 -7.43
C ALA A 191 -12.09 -5.30 -6.16
N VAL A 192 -11.20 -4.43 -5.67
CA VAL A 192 -11.42 -3.70 -4.41
C VAL A 192 -12.38 -2.54 -4.60
N CYS A 193 -12.27 -1.78 -5.71
CA CYS A 193 -13.16 -0.67 -6.00
C CYS A 193 -14.50 -1.09 -6.62
N GLY A 194 -14.69 -2.36 -6.97
CA GLY A 194 -15.90 -2.83 -7.64
C GLY A 194 -16.10 -2.27 -9.04
N LEU A 195 -15.00 -2.00 -9.77
CA LEU A 195 -15.06 -1.45 -11.11
C LEU A 195 -15.39 -2.54 -12.14
N ALA A 196 -16.11 -2.16 -13.19
CA ALA A 196 -16.46 -3.06 -14.31
C ALA A 196 -15.26 -3.30 -15.25
N GLN A 197 -14.26 -2.42 -15.25
CA GLN A 197 -13.10 -2.49 -16.15
C GLN A 197 -11.86 -1.85 -15.53
N GLU A 198 -10.70 -2.22 -16.05
CA GLU A 198 -9.42 -1.66 -15.66
C GLU A 198 -9.27 -0.20 -16.13
N PRO A 199 -8.73 0.70 -15.31
CA PRO A 199 -8.40 2.05 -15.74
C PRO A 199 -7.21 2.05 -16.71
N ILE A 200 -7.09 3.09 -17.54
CA ILE A 200 -5.81 3.38 -18.21
C ILE A 200 -4.82 3.75 -17.11
N PHE A 201 -3.73 3.00 -17.01
CA PHE A 201 -2.76 3.14 -15.94
C PHE A 201 -1.39 3.56 -16.47
N SER A 202 -0.90 4.69 -16.01
CA SER A 202 0.38 5.29 -16.40
C SER A 202 1.32 5.41 -15.20
N PRO A 203 2.01 4.32 -14.81
CA PRO A 203 3.00 4.38 -13.75
C PRO A 203 4.29 5.04 -14.26
N ILE A 204 4.87 5.92 -13.46
CA ILE A 204 6.06 6.72 -13.79
C ILE A 204 7.03 6.60 -12.62
N VAL A 205 8.25 6.11 -12.88
CA VAL A 205 9.35 6.15 -11.93
C VAL A 205 10.22 7.36 -12.18
N ASP A 206 10.65 8.02 -11.10
CA ASP A 206 11.44 9.23 -11.20
C ASP A 206 12.66 9.19 -10.26
N ASP A 207 13.55 10.15 -10.40
CA ASP A 207 14.86 10.22 -9.75
C ASP A 207 14.79 10.74 -8.31
N TYR A 208 14.01 10.05 -7.49
CA TYR A 208 14.01 10.19 -6.02
C TYR A 208 13.78 8.83 -5.37
N TYR A 209 14.30 8.67 -4.15
CA TYR A 209 14.31 7.36 -3.47
C TYR A 209 12.90 6.84 -3.19
N SER A 210 12.09 7.60 -2.47
CA SER A 210 10.73 7.19 -2.08
C SER A 210 9.75 8.36 -2.11
N GLY A 211 8.48 8.04 -2.15
CA GLY A 211 7.36 8.94 -2.28
C GLY A 211 6.48 8.55 -3.46
N MET A 212 5.22 8.89 -3.39
CA MET A 212 4.24 8.64 -4.45
C MET A 212 3.24 9.78 -4.58
N GLU A 213 2.89 10.07 -5.82
CA GLU A 213 1.76 10.90 -6.20
C GLU A 213 0.89 10.11 -7.17
N VAL A 214 -0.32 9.76 -6.74
CA VAL A 214 -1.30 9.06 -7.57
C VAL A 214 -2.45 10.00 -7.87
N MET A 215 -2.71 10.21 -9.16
CA MET A 215 -3.72 11.17 -9.65
C MET A 215 -4.79 10.45 -10.48
N VAL A 216 -6.05 10.77 -10.19
CA VAL A 216 -7.21 10.33 -11.00
C VAL A 216 -7.96 11.57 -11.45
N PRO A 217 -7.84 11.98 -12.73
CA PRO A 217 -8.60 13.08 -13.29
C PRO A 217 -10.03 12.66 -13.59
N LEU A 218 -10.98 13.53 -13.25
CA LEU A 218 -12.42 13.28 -13.36
C LEU A 218 -13.10 14.44 -14.10
N PHE A 219 -14.01 14.11 -15.03
CA PHE A 219 -14.96 15.07 -15.59
C PHE A 219 -16.27 14.98 -14.80
N THR A 220 -16.68 16.05 -14.16
CA THR A 220 -17.83 16.07 -13.24
C THR A 220 -19.15 15.71 -13.93
N HIS A 221 -19.32 16.07 -15.19
CA HIS A 221 -20.52 15.73 -15.97
C HIS A 221 -20.64 14.23 -16.29
N LEU A 222 -19.59 13.43 -16.09
CA LEU A 222 -19.60 11.98 -16.20
C LEU A 222 -19.87 11.29 -14.86
N LEU A 223 -19.89 12.06 -13.76
CA LEU A 223 -20.22 11.59 -12.44
C LEU A 223 -21.72 11.70 -12.18
N LYS A 224 -22.27 10.83 -11.34
CA LYS A 224 -23.68 10.84 -11.01
C LYS A 224 -24.07 12.14 -10.27
N GLY A 225 -25.04 12.84 -10.78
CA GLY A 225 -25.52 14.10 -10.20
C GLY A 225 -24.68 15.31 -10.57
N THR A 226 -23.65 15.17 -11.38
CA THR A 226 -22.74 16.28 -11.81
C THR A 226 -22.25 17.09 -10.61
N PRO A 227 -21.53 16.48 -9.64
CA PRO A 227 -21.08 17.14 -8.43
C PRO A 227 -20.10 18.26 -8.73
N SER A 228 -20.06 19.30 -7.89
CA SER A 228 -18.99 20.29 -7.88
C SER A 228 -17.67 19.69 -7.39
N ALA A 229 -16.56 20.37 -7.56
CA ALA A 229 -15.28 19.99 -6.98
C ALA A 229 -15.36 19.89 -5.45
N GLN A 230 -16.12 20.78 -4.82
CA GLN A 230 -16.35 20.78 -3.38
C GLN A 230 -17.16 19.55 -2.93
N ASP A 231 -18.16 19.10 -3.70
CA ASP A 231 -18.93 17.90 -3.36
C ASP A 231 -18.05 16.64 -3.41
N VAL A 232 -17.14 16.55 -4.40
CA VAL A 232 -16.15 15.46 -4.48
C VAL A 232 -15.23 15.48 -3.26
N TRP A 233 -14.74 16.66 -2.88
CA TRP A 233 -13.93 16.83 -1.68
C TRP A 233 -14.70 16.42 -0.41
N GLN A 234 -15.95 16.87 -0.25
CA GLN A 234 -16.77 16.52 0.91
C GLN A 234 -16.99 15.02 1.06
N ALA A 235 -17.20 14.31 -0.06
CA ALA A 235 -17.37 12.87 -0.05
C ALA A 235 -16.10 12.15 0.47
N LEU A 236 -14.92 12.58 0.01
CA LEU A 236 -13.65 12.04 0.48
C LEU A 236 -13.37 12.41 1.95
N ALA A 237 -13.62 13.68 2.32
CA ALA A 237 -13.40 14.15 3.68
C ALA A 237 -14.32 13.43 4.69
N ALA A 238 -15.58 13.21 4.35
CA ALA A 238 -16.54 12.48 5.19
C ALA A 238 -16.16 11.00 5.34
N HIS A 239 -15.66 10.37 4.25
CA HIS A 239 -15.27 8.97 4.30
C HIS A 239 -14.07 8.72 5.23
N TYR A 240 -13.08 9.61 5.23
CA TYR A 240 -11.85 9.47 6.03
C TYR A 240 -11.87 10.28 7.33
N GLU A 241 -13.02 10.83 7.74
CA GLU A 241 -13.13 11.58 8.99
C GLU A 241 -12.68 10.74 10.19
N GLY A 242 -11.75 11.29 10.98
CA GLY A 242 -11.19 10.62 12.16
C GLY A 242 -10.14 9.54 11.87
N SER A 243 -9.79 9.28 10.60
CA SER A 243 -8.70 8.35 10.27
C SER A 243 -7.33 8.91 10.75
N PRO A 244 -6.53 8.13 11.48
CA PRO A 244 -5.20 8.56 11.88
C PRO A 244 -4.15 8.42 10.76
N ILE A 245 -4.50 7.75 9.65
CA ILE A 245 -3.57 7.39 8.58
C ILE A 245 -3.90 8.10 7.27
N VAL A 246 -5.19 8.32 6.96
CA VAL A 246 -5.60 9.01 5.73
C VAL A 246 -6.17 10.36 6.08
N ARG A 247 -5.57 11.41 5.57
CA ARG A 247 -5.99 12.79 5.80
C ARG A 247 -6.38 13.47 4.49
N VAL A 248 -7.60 14.00 4.42
CA VAL A 248 -8.04 14.82 3.31
C VAL A 248 -7.71 16.28 3.65
N LEU A 249 -6.87 16.92 2.83
CA LEU A 249 -6.45 18.31 3.04
C LEU A 249 -7.62 19.26 2.81
N PRO A 250 -7.62 20.46 3.43
CA PRO A 250 -8.69 21.45 3.25
C PRO A 250 -8.95 21.75 1.78
N PHE A 251 -10.24 21.91 1.41
CA PHE A 251 -10.61 22.29 0.05
C PHE A 251 -10.02 23.64 -0.33
N GLY A 252 -9.38 23.72 -1.49
CA GLY A 252 -8.74 24.96 -1.96
C GLY A 252 -7.39 25.25 -1.31
N GLU A 253 -6.81 24.30 -0.56
CA GLU A 253 -5.45 24.46 -0.05
C GLU A 253 -4.47 24.63 -1.20
N ASP A 254 -3.76 25.77 -1.19
CA ASP A 254 -2.73 26.08 -2.17
C ASP A 254 -1.37 25.56 -1.69
N LYS A 255 -0.86 24.56 -2.35
CA LYS A 255 0.51 24.06 -2.21
C LYS A 255 1.50 24.92 -3.01
N SER A 256 1.31 26.27 -3.02
CA SER A 256 2.10 27.21 -3.82
C SER A 256 2.08 26.92 -5.34
N GLY A 257 0.99 26.32 -5.82
CA GLY A 257 0.78 25.94 -7.22
C GLY A 257 1.52 24.67 -7.66
N PHE A 258 2.22 23.99 -6.73
CA PHE A 258 2.97 22.76 -7.03
C PHE A 258 2.69 21.66 -6.01
N VAL A 259 2.67 20.41 -6.49
CA VAL A 259 2.61 19.22 -5.67
C VAL A 259 3.89 18.42 -5.93
N ALA A 260 4.58 18.02 -4.86
CA ALA A 260 5.79 17.23 -4.97
C ALA A 260 5.47 15.75 -4.66
N ALA A 261 5.74 14.86 -5.60
CA ALA A 261 5.47 13.43 -5.46
C ALA A 261 6.21 12.78 -4.28
N ASN A 262 7.31 13.38 -3.81
CA ASN A 262 8.09 12.90 -2.66
C ASN A 262 7.77 13.64 -1.34
N ALA A 263 6.71 14.45 -1.29
CA ALA A 263 6.37 15.24 -0.10
C ALA A 263 6.16 14.38 1.16
N MET A 264 5.64 13.17 0.99
CA MET A 264 5.36 12.23 2.08
C MET A 264 6.44 11.15 2.24
N SER A 265 7.63 11.34 1.64
CA SER A 265 8.72 10.38 1.76
C SER A 265 9.14 10.19 3.23
N GLY A 266 9.23 8.93 3.67
CA GLY A 266 9.59 8.57 5.05
C GLY A 266 8.40 8.44 6.00
N TYR A 267 7.21 8.91 5.64
CA TYR A 267 6.01 8.81 6.47
C TYR A 267 5.15 7.59 6.10
N ASP A 268 4.25 7.20 7.02
CA ASP A 268 3.40 6.01 6.87
C ASP A 268 1.91 6.36 6.74
N ASP A 269 1.57 7.63 6.72
CA ASP A 269 0.24 8.17 6.44
C ASP A 269 0.11 8.63 4.99
N MET A 270 -1.10 9.05 4.62
CA MET A 270 -1.47 9.53 3.29
C MET A 270 -2.17 10.88 3.38
N GLU A 271 -1.86 11.77 2.45
CA GLU A 271 -2.62 12.98 2.18
C GLU A 271 -3.44 12.84 0.90
N ILE A 272 -4.68 13.35 0.92
CA ILE A 272 -5.54 13.46 -0.25
C ILE A 272 -5.80 14.93 -0.54
N LEU A 273 -5.59 15.33 -1.80
CA LEU A 273 -5.93 16.64 -2.32
C LEU A 273 -7.04 16.51 -3.36
N VAL A 274 -7.93 17.50 -3.40
CA VAL A 274 -8.90 17.70 -4.47
C VAL A 274 -8.66 19.05 -5.10
N THR A 275 -8.28 19.05 -6.36
CA THR A 275 -7.93 20.27 -7.12
C THR A 275 -8.75 20.36 -8.41
N GLY A 276 -8.72 21.52 -9.05
CA GLY A 276 -9.41 21.75 -10.31
C GLY A 276 -10.59 22.73 -10.17
N ASN A 277 -11.67 22.43 -10.86
CA ASN A 277 -12.88 23.27 -10.91
C ASN A 277 -14.13 22.39 -11.09
N ASP A 278 -15.32 23.00 -11.10
CA ASP A 278 -16.60 22.27 -11.19
C ASP A 278 -16.85 21.52 -12.51
N GLN A 279 -15.94 21.56 -13.45
CA GLN A 279 -16.01 20.78 -14.70
C GLN A 279 -14.96 19.68 -14.75
N ARG A 280 -13.80 19.90 -14.16
CA ARG A 280 -12.62 19.04 -14.19
C ARG A 280 -11.98 19.01 -12.81
N VAL A 281 -12.00 17.86 -12.20
CA VAL A 281 -11.45 17.62 -10.86
C VAL A 281 -10.30 16.64 -10.98
N VAL A 282 -9.22 16.88 -10.26
CA VAL A 282 -8.17 15.89 -10.06
C VAL A 282 -8.15 15.53 -8.57
N VAL A 283 -8.37 14.27 -8.27
CA VAL A 283 -8.15 13.73 -6.93
C VAL A 283 -6.75 13.13 -6.88
N THR A 284 -6.00 13.50 -5.86
CA THR A 284 -4.56 13.15 -5.74
C THR A 284 -4.29 12.56 -4.36
N ALA A 285 -3.55 11.44 -4.31
CA ALA A 285 -3.04 10.86 -3.09
C ALA A 285 -1.51 10.99 -3.04
N LEU A 286 -1.00 11.51 -1.92
CA LEU A 286 0.43 11.62 -1.61
C LEU A 286 0.77 10.69 -0.45
N PHE A 287 1.81 9.86 -0.59
CA PHE A 287 2.27 8.93 0.44
C PHE A 287 3.65 8.36 0.11
N ASP A 288 4.24 7.60 1.01
CA ASP A 288 5.49 6.88 0.75
C ASP A 288 5.19 5.46 0.21
N ASN A 289 5.80 5.11 -0.94
CA ASN A 289 5.65 3.78 -1.55
C ASN A 289 6.19 2.63 -0.66
N LEU A 290 7.10 2.91 0.26
CA LEU A 290 7.60 1.98 1.27
C LEU A 290 6.90 2.14 2.62
N GLY A 291 6.20 3.26 2.85
CA GLY A 291 5.37 3.53 4.01
C GLY A 291 3.99 2.89 3.89
N LYS A 292 2.93 3.71 3.79
CA LYS A 292 1.54 3.23 3.56
C LYS A 292 1.40 2.42 2.26
N GLY A 293 2.33 2.58 1.33
CA GLY A 293 2.39 1.77 0.10
C GLY A 293 2.89 0.33 0.28
N ALA A 294 3.53 -0.02 1.41
CA ALA A 294 4.09 -1.37 1.63
C ALA A 294 4.29 -1.69 3.12
N SER A 295 5.50 -1.43 3.67
CA SER A 295 5.87 -1.85 5.03
C SER A 295 5.05 -1.17 6.13
N GLY A 296 4.70 0.10 5.96
CA GLY A 296 3.83 0.82 6.89
C GLY A 296 2.44 0.19 6.96
N ALA A 297 1.84 -0.13 5.80
CA ALA A 297 0.56 -0.85 5.74
C ALA A 297 0.65 -2.24 6.38
N ALA A 298 1.76 -2.97 6.19
CA ALA A 298 1.96 -4.29 6.79
C ALA A 298 2.00 -4.20 8.33
N ILE A 299 2.75 -3.24 8.89
CA ILE A 299 2.83 -3.00 10.33
C ILE A 299 1.49 -2.53 10.89
N GLN A 300 0.77 -1.65 10.19
CA GLN A 300 -0.57 -1.22 10.58
C GLN A 300 -1.53 -2.41 10.71
N ASN A 301 -1.57 -3.29 9.72
CA ASN A 301 -2.40 -4.49 9.76
C ASN A 301 -2.04 -5.40 10.95
N MET A 302 -0.74 -5.59 11.20
CA MET A 302 -0.27 -6.33 12.37
C MET A 302 -0.76 -5.69 13.68
N ASN A 303 -0.64 -4.37 13.83
CA ASN A 303 -1.10 -3.66 15.03
C ASN A 303 -2.60 -3.86 15.27
N ILE A 304 -3.42 -3.74 14.22
CA ILE A 304 -4.87 -3.96 14.28
C ILE A 304 -5.19 -5.39 14.75
N MET A 305 -4.49 -6.39 14.23
CA MET A 305 -4.67 -7.78 14.65
C MET A 305 -4.28 -8.02 16.11
N LEU A 306 -3.22 -7.38 16.57
CA LEU A 306 -2.77 -7.46 17.96
C LEU A 306 -3.65 -6.63 18.92
N GLY A 307 -4.65 -5.90 18.40
CA GLY A 307 -5.50 -5.02 19.20
C GLY A 307 -4.78 -3.77 19.72
N LEU A 308 -3.67 -3.41 19.09
CA LEU A 308 -2.89 -2.21 19.39
C LEU A 308 -3.43 -1.01 18.62
N ASP A 309 -2.96 0.19 18.99
CA ASP A 309 -3.18 1.38 18.18
C ASP A 309 -2.59 1.15 16.77
N PRO A 310 -3.37 1.38 15.69
CA PRO A 310 -2.93 1.15 14.31
C PRO A 310 -1.63 1.87 13.93
N THR A 311 -1.31 2.98 14.62
CA THR A 311 -0.14 3.81 14.34
C THR A 311 1.11 3.41 15.13
N THR A 312 1.03 2.40 16.00
CA THR A 312 2.15 1.96 16.85
C THR A 312 3.39 1.64 16.00
N GLY A 313 4.49 2.36 16.26
CA GLY A 313 5.76 2.20 15.53
C GLY A 313 5.77 2.74 14.10
N LEU A 314 4.74 3.48 13.68
CA LEU A 314 4.66 4.18 12.41
C LEU A 314 5.13 5.64 12.54
N GLN A 315 5.63 6.19 11.44
CA GLN A 315 5.99 7.60 11.31
C GLN A 315 4.81 8.35 10.70
N ILE A 316 4.06 9.07 11.53
CA ILE A 316 2.87 9.82 11.09
C ILE A 316 3.20 11.31 11.08
N THR A 317 2.76 12.03 10.04
CA THR A 317 2.83 13.50 9.99
C THR A 317 1.93 14.10 11.09
N LYS A 318 2.33 15.26 11.62
CA LYS A 318 1.59 15.96 12.70
C LYS A 318 0.41 16.74 12.14
#